data_6e040aa85df989c615ad0fb72746f4c1
#
_entry.id   6e040aa85df989c615ad0fb72746f4c1
#
_cell.length_a   1.000
_cell.length_b   1.000
_cell.length_c   1.000
_cell.angle_alpha   90.00
_cell.angle_beta   90.00
_cell.angle_gamma   90.00
#
_symmetry.space_group_name_H-M   'P 1'
#
loop_
_entity.id
_entity.type
_entity.pdbx_description
1 polymer ?
#
loop_
_entity_poly.entity_id
_entity_poly.type
_entity_poly.pdbx_seq_one_letter_code
_entity_poly.pdbx_strand_id
1 'polypeptide(L)'
;MKIQYASDLHLEFADNWRFLKENPLQVTGDILILAGDIGYLGDENYSKHPFWDWASENYQQVIACMGNHEFYKYYDIAKLNDGYCLEIRPNVHSYYNAVVHIGDTDLFITTLGSKIPLKEAYYTEQVISDFRRIIFNGDLLTFADFNREHERCLSFLKDAVSCSKARRKIVVTHHVPSFQMQCPKFADSQANGAFTVELEEYIKNSGIDYWIFGHSHYNVDVKIGNTNCVSNQLGYVFHGEHESFNPGKYIEV
;
A
#
# COMPACT_ATOMS: atom_id res chain seq x y z
N MET A 1 -12.32 -18.48 0.14
CA MET A 1 -12.20 -17.40 1.16
C MET A 1 -12.43 -16.08 0.46
N LYS A 2 -13.19 -15.15 1.08
CA LYS A 2 -13.39 -13.81 0.54
C LYS A 2 -12.47 -12.83 1.27
N ILE A 3 -11.69 -12.10 0.50
CA ILE A 3 -10.77 -11.07 1.00
C ILE A 3 -11.24 -9.73 0.45
N GLN A 4 -11.75 -8.88 1.31
CA GLN A 4 -12.08 -7.49 0.98
C GLN A 4 -10.80 -6.65 0.99
N TYR A 5 -10.72 -5.64 0.12
CA TYR A 5 -9.54 -4.77 0.07
C TYR A 5 -9.90 -3.32 -0.20
N ALA A 6 -9.09 -2.44 0.36
CA ALA A 6 -9.13 -1.00 0.15
C ALA A 6 -7.72 -0.41 0.34
N SER A 7 -7.52 0.84 -0.03
CA SER A 7 -6.32 1.61 0.25
C SER A 7 -6.60 3.11 0.25
N ASP A 8 -5.60 3.89 0.62
CA ASP A 8 -5.63 5.36 0.53
C ASP A 8 -6.85 5.96 1.26
N LEU A 9 -7.15 5.41 2.45
CA LEU A 9 -8.28 5.87 3.27
C LEU A 9 -8.02 7.26 3.86
N HIS A 10 -6.75 7.60 4.09
CA HIS A 10 -6.31 8.92 4.55
C HIS A 10 -7.12 9.45 5.73
N LEU A 11 -7.23 8.64 6.79
CA LEU A 11 -8.02 8.96 7.99
C LEU A 11 -7.48 10.17 8.77
N GLU A 12 -6.28 10.61 8.46
CA GLU A 12 -5.69 11.84 8.96
C GLU A 12 -6.39 13.10 8.45
N PHE A 13 -7.18 13.01 7.37
CA PHE A 13 -7.99 14.10 6.84
C PHE A 13 -9.43 13.99 7.33
N ALA A 14 -9.93 15.07 7.92
CA ALA A 14 -11.28 15.11 8.50
C ALA A 14 -12.39 14.86 7.46
N ASP A 15 -12.19 15.26 6.20
CA ASP A 15 -13.16 15.04 5.13
C ASP A 15 -13.26 13.57 4.74
N ASN A 16 -12.13 12.87 4.66
CA ASN A 16 -12.08 11.43 4.41
C ASN A 16 -12.77 10.65 5.54
N TRP A 17 -12.45 10.98 6.80
CA TRP A 17 -13.10 10.33 7.94
C TRP A 17 -14.61 10.61 7.99
N ARG A 18 -15.04 11.83 7.70
CA ARG A 18 -16.47 12.18 7.61
C ARG A 18 -17.15 11.35 6.53
N PHE A 19 -16.57 11.27 5.34
CA PHE A 19 -17.09 10.47 4.24
C PHE A 19 -17.26 9.00 4.63
N LEU A 20 -16.23 8.38 5.23
CA LEU A 20 -16.28 6.98 5.64
C LEU A 20 -17.28 6.71 6.77
N LYS A 21 -17.56 7.68 7.64
CA LYS A 21 -18.63 7.56 8.65
C LYS A 21 -20.03 7.57 8.01
N GLU A 22 -20.21 8.37 6.96
CA GLU A 22 -21.49 8.47 6.24
C GLU A 22 -21.65 7.33 5.21
N ASN A 23 -20.54 6.82 4.69
CA ASN A 23 -20.47 5.76 3.69
C ASN A 23 -19.49 4.67 4.13
N PRO A 24 -19.82 3.88 5.15
CA PRO A 24 -18.90 2.87 5.69
C PRO A 24 -18.61 1.77 4.69
N LEU A 25 -17.49 1.08 4.87
CA LEU A 25 -17.20 -0.14 4.12
C LEU A 25 -18.34 -1.14 4.31
N GLN A 26 -18.77 -1.76 3.20
CA GLN A 26 -19.72 -2.87 3.22
C GLN A 26 -18.94 -4.14 3.50
N VAL A 27 -19.19 -4.80 4.62
CA VAL A 27 -18.46 -6.02 4.98
C VAL A 27 -18.84 -7.15 4.03
N THR A 28 -17.93 -7.51 3.14
CA THR A 28 -18.14 -8.51 2.08
C THR A 28 -17.18 -9.69 2.20
N GLY A 29 -16.13 -9.59 3.02
CA GLY A 29 -15.13 -10.63 3.24
C GLY A 29 -14.89 -10.90 4.72
N ASP A 30 -14.26 -12.03 5.01
CA ASP A 30 -13.84 -12.38 6.38
C ASP A 30 -12.57 -11.62 6.77
N ILE A 31 -11.76 -11.26 5.79
CA ILE A 31 -10.47 -10.58 5.93
C ILE A 31 -10.53 -9.24 5.20
N LEU A 32 -10.00 -8.21 5.84
CA LEU A 32 -9.78 -6.90 5.22
C LEU A 32 -8.29 -6.67 4.98
N ILE A 33 -7.92 -6.43 3.73
CA ILE A 33 -6.58 -5.95 3.35
C ILE A 33 -6.64 -4.44 3.10
N LEU A 34 -5.71 -3.71 3.71
CA LEU A 34 -5.53 -2.28 3.52
C LEU A 34 -4.15 -2.03 2.88
N ALA A 35 -4.13 -1.61 1.62
CA ALA A 35 -2.89 -1.48 0.84
C ALA A 35 -2.21 -0.11 0.99
N GLY A 36 -2.09 0.38 2.24
CA GLY A 36 -1.34 1.58 2.61
C GLY A 36 -2.16 2.86 2.62
N ASP A 37 -1.54 3.90 3.14
CA ASP A 37 -2.06 5.26 3.29
C ASP A 37 -3.39 5.30 4.08
N ILE A 38 -3.36 4.69 5.26
CA ILE A 38 -4.49 4.69 6.18
C ILE A 38 -4.40 5.91 7.11
N GLY A 39 -3.19 6.31 7.51
CA GLY A 39 -2.93 7.48 8.34
C GLY A 39 -1.46 7.60 8.73
N TYR A 40 -1.11 8.51 9.63
CA TYR A 40 0.27 8.79 10.03
C TYR A 40 0.71 7.90 11.20
N LEU A 41 1.63 6.97 10.98
CA LEU A 41 2.20 6.11 12.02
C LEU A 41 2.94 6.90 13.09
N GLY A 42 3.57 8.01 12.73
CA GLY A 42 4.21 8.95 13.66
C GLY A 42 3.23 9.76 14.50
N ASP A 43 1.92 9.64 14.29
CA ASP A 43 0.90 10.26 15.11
C ASP A 43 0.50 9.32 16.26
N GLU A 44 0.55 9.82 17.51
CA GLU A 44 0.11 9.04 18.67
C GLU A 44 -1.37 8.58 18.61
N ASN A 45 -2.16 9.20 17.74
CA ASN A 45 -3.56 8.85 17.53
C ASN A 45 -3.77 7.79 16.45
N TYR A 46 -2.74 7.36 15.70
CA TYR A 46 -2.89 6.36 14.66
C TYR A 46 -3.59 5.10 15.17
N SER A 47 -3.02 4.47 16.18
CA SER A 47 -3.58 3.25 16.77
C SER A 47 -4.87 3.48 17.58
N LYS A 48 -5.19 4.74 17.94
CA LYS A 48 -6.40 5.11 18.68
C LYS A 48 -7.56 5.50 17.77
N HIS A 49 -7.35 5.54 16.44
CA HIS A 49 -8.40 5.97 15.51
C HIS A 49 -9.61 5.02 15.57
N PRO A 50 -10.86 5.53 15.67
CA PRO A 50 -12.06 4.70 15.84
C PRO A 50 -12.31 3.70 14.69
N PHE A 51 -11.76 3.96 13.52
CA PHE A 51 -11.82 3.03 12.39
C PHE A 51 -11.25 1.64 12.74
N TRP A 52 -10.20 1.58 13.57
CA TRP A 52 -9.59 0.31 13.94
C TRP A 52 -10.48 -0.54 14.85
N ASP A 53 -11.27 0.11 15.74
CA ASP A 53 -12.26 -0.58 16.58
C ASP A 53 -13.34 -1.16 15.68
N TRP A 54 -13.89 -0.35 14.79
CA TRP A 54 -14.89 -0.79 13.83
C TRP A 54 -14.36 -1.95 12.94
N ALA A 55 -13.16 -1.84 12.41
CA ALA A 55 -12.56 -2.88 11.58
C ALA A 55 -12.33 -4.18 12.36
N SER A 56 -11.86 -4.07 13.61
CA SER A 56 -11.66 -5.22 14.51
C SER A 56 -12.97 -5.96 14.83
N GLU A 57 -14.07 -5.24 14.97
CA GLU A 57 -15.39 -5.81 15.28
C GLU A 57 -16.04 -6.50 14.06
N ASN A 58 -15.69 -6.08 12.84
CA ASN A 58 -16.38 -6.52 11.62
C ASN A 58 -15.61 -7.54 10.79
N TYR A 59 -14.31 -7.73 11.02
CA TYR A 59 -13.49 -8.69 10.29
C TYR A 59 -12.78 -9.66 11.23
N GLN A 60 -12.60 -10.90 10.79
CA GLN A 60 -11.82 -11.89 11.53
C GLN A 60 -10.35 -11.47 11.63
N GLN A 61 -9.83 -10.86 10.57
CA GLN A 61 -8.47 -10.34 10.51
C GLN A 61 -8.40 -9.10 9.63
N VAL A 62 -7.64 -8.09 10.07
CA VAL A 62 -7.32 -6.88 9.30
C VAL A 62 -5.81 -6.81 9.12
N ILE A 63 -5.37 -6.71 7.87
CA ILE A 63 -3.97 -6.73 7.47
C ILE A 63 -3.69 -5.45 6.69
N ALA A 64 -2.98 -4.52 7.31
CA ALA A 64 -2.59 -3.27 6.68
C ALA A 64 -1.14 -3.32 6.19
N CYS A 65 -0.90 -2.88 4.97
CA CYS A 65 0.41 -2.50 4.45
C CYS A 65 0.71 -1.06 4.86
N MET A 66 1.96 -0.72 5.07
CA MET A 66 2.36 0.67 5.24
C MET A 66 2.56 1.33 3.88
N GLY A 67 1.93 2.48 3.65
CA GLY A 67 2.18 3.37 2.53
C GLY A 67 3.18 4.47 2.90
N ASN A 68 3.31 5.50 2.05
CA ASN A 68 4.21 6.61 2.35
C ASN A 68 3.63 7.56 3.41
N HIS A 69 2.31 7.74 3.50
CA HIS A 69 1.68 8.57 4.53
C HIS A 69 1.86 8.01 5.93
N GLU A 70 1.98 6.69 6.11
CA GLU A 70 2.35 6.10 7.39
C GLU A 70 3.65 6.68 7.93
N PHE A 71 4.58 7.10 7.06
CA PHE A 71 5.89 7.63 7.44
C PHE A 71 5.93 9.16 7.56
N TYR A 72 4.83 9.86 7.29
CA TYR A 72 4.77 11.30 7.47
C TYR A 72 4.88 11.67 8.97
N LYS A 73 5.00 12.97 9.26
CA LYS A 73 5.34 13.51 10.58
C LYS A 73 6.74 13.08 11.06
N TYR A 74 7.67 13.04 10.11
CA TYR A 74 9.08 12.78 10.41
C TYR A 74 9.35 11.40 11.03
N TYR A 75 8.56 10.39 10.64
CA TYR A 75 8.86 9.02 11.00
C TYR A 75 10.15 8.57 10.32
N ASP A 76 11.06 7.97 11.09
CA ASP A 76 12.34 7.48 10.58
C ASP A 76 12.18 6.03 10.10
N ILE A 77 12.07 5.85 8.78
CA ILE A 77 11.85 4.53 8.17
C ILE A 77 13.04 3.58 8.33
N ALA A 78 14.24 4.10 8.61
CA ALA A 78 15.40 3.26 8.91
C ALA A 78 15.25 2.45 10.21
N LYS A 79 14.27 2.77 11.06
CA LYS A 79 13.91 1.98 12.25
C LYS A 79 13.11 0.71 11.93
N LEU A 80 12.58 0.59 10.71
CA LEU A 80 11.80 -0.58 10.30
C LEU A 80 12.73 -1.68 9.79
N ASN A 81 12.55 -2.87 10.36
CA ASN A 81 13.21 -4.07 9.89
C ASN A 81 12.23 -4.92 9.07
N ASP A 82 12.75 -5.81 8.23
CA ASP A 82 11.92 -6.79 7.55
C ASP A 82 11.20 -7.68 8.58
N GLY A 83 9.93 -7.97 8.34
CA GLY A 83 9.06 -8.66 9.28
C GLY A 83 8.45 -7.75 10.35
N TYR A 84 8.59 -6.41 10.25
CA TYR A 84 7.98 -5.51 11.22
C TYR A 84 6.46 -5.66 11.23
N CYS A 85 5.90 -5.76 12.44
CA CYS A 85 4.47 -5.91 12.70
C CYS A 85 4.08 -5.00 13.87
N LEU A 86 3.15 -4.10 13.62
CA LEU A 86 2.50 -3.30 14.65
C LEU A 86 1.13 -3.89 14.94
N GLU A 87 0.94 -4.42 16.16
CA GLU A 87 -0.39 -4.80 16.64
C GLU A 87 -1.18 -3.55 17.04
N ILE A 88 -2.31 -3.32 16.36
CA ILE A 88 -3.24 -2.21 16.65
C ILE A 88 -4.40 -2.71 17.49
N ARG A 89 -4.94 -3.90 17.19
CA ARG A 89 -5.91 -4.68 17.95
C ARG A 89 -5.51 -6.16 17.84
N PRO A 90 -6.04 -7.08 18.64
CA PRO A 90 -5.65 -8.49 18.59
C PRO A 90 -5.78 -9.16 17.21
N ASN A 91 -6.68 -8.65 16.36
CA ASN A 91 -6.92 -9.11 14.99
C ASN A 91 -6.62 -8.05 13.94
N VAL A 92 -5.99 -6.93 14.30
CA VAL A 92 -5.65 -5.81 13.39
C VAL A 92 -4.17 -5.52 13.48
N HIS A 93 -3.46 -5.72 12.39
CA HIS A 93 -2.01 -5.53 12.34
C HIS A 93 -1.59 -4.73 11.11
N SER A 94 -0.58 -3.88 11.28
CA SER A 94 0.08 -3.16 10.21
C SER A 94 1.49 -3.71 10.00
N TYR A 95 1.85 -3.97 8.74
CA TYR A 95 3.06 -4.70 8.38
C TYR A 95 3.97 -3.90 7.46
N TYR A 96 5.27 -4.14 7.62
CA TYR A 96 6.31 -3.69 6.71
C TYR A 96 7.23 -4.86 6.36
N ASN A 97 7.42 -5.14 5.05
CA ASN A 97 8.22 -6.24 4.53
C ASN A 97 7.96 -7.56 5.28
N ALA A 98 6.73 -8.05 5.24
CA ALA A 98 6.32 -9.23 6.01
C ALA A 98 5.55 -10.25 5.16
N VAL A 99 5.59 -11.50 5.57
CA VAL A 99 4.75 -12.58 5.03
C VAL A 99 3.73 -12.98 6.08
N VAL A 100 2.45 -12.97 5.69
CA VAL A 100 1.34 -13.44 6.55
C VAL A 100 0.73 -14.68 5.94
N HIS A 101 0.63 -15.75 6.74
CA HIS A 101 0.08 -17.04 6.31
C HIS A 101 -1.38 -17.17 6.73
N ILE A 102 -2.26 -17.48 5.79
CA ILE A 102 -3.70 -17.68 6.03
C ILE A 102 -4.13 -18.97 5.34
N GLY A 103 -4.19 -20.06 6.09
CA GLY A 103 -4.50 -21.37 5.52
C GLY A 103 -3.47 -21.80 4.48
N ASP A 104 -3.89 -21.95 3.22
CA ASP A 104 -3.02 -22.32 2.09
C ASP A 104 -2.59 -21.10 1.24
N THR A 105 -2.77 -19.90 1.76
CA THR A 105 -2.48 -18.61 1.10
C THR A 105 -1.35 -17.87 1.82
N ASP A 106 -0.36 -17.41 1.08
CA ASP A 106 0.66 -16.49 1.56
C ASP A 106 0.37 -15.08 1.04
N LEU A 107 0.36 -14.11 1.96
CA LEU A 107 0.28 -12.68 1.68
C LEU A 107 1.68 -12.08 1.84
N PHE A 108 2.21 -11.48 0.78
CA PHE A 108 3.50 -10.79 0.77
C PHE A 108 3.25 -9.29 0.82
N ILE A 109 3.60 -8.66 1.93
CA ILE A 109 3.24 -7.28 2.25
C ILE A 109 4.49 -6.42 2.25
N THR A 110 4.51 -5.38 1.45
CA THR A 110 5.62 -4.41 1.37
C THR A 110 5.12 -3.07 0.85
N THR A 111 5.67 -1.96 1.36
CA THR A 111 5.43 -0.64 0.76
C THR A 111 5.86 -0.59 -0.70
N LEU A 112 6.84 -1.41 -1.09
CA LEU A 112 7.51 -1.51 -2.38
C LEU A 112 8.35 -0.27 -2.70
N GLY A 113 7.80 0.94 -2.56
CA GLY A 113 8.39 2.13 -3.14
C GLY A 113 8.43 2.06 -4.66
N SER A 114 9.19 2.95 -5.27
CA SER A 114 9.40 2.97 -6.72
C SER A 114 10.80 3.52 -7.02
N LYS A 115 11.17 3.64 -8.29
CA LYS A 115 12.53 4.05 -8.67
C LYS A 115 12.53 5.38 -9.40
N ILE A 116 13.13 6.39 -8.79
CA ILE A 116 13.27 7.73 -9.36
C ILE A 116 14.53 7.76 -10.23
N PRO A 117 14.40 8.04 -11.55
CA PRO A 117 15.56 8.23 -12.43
C PRO A 117 16.39 9.45 -12.01
N LEU A 118 17.71 9.35 -12.09
CA LEU A 118 18.62 10.43 -11.68
C LEU A 118 18.31 11.78 -12.34
N LYS A 119 17.90 11.75 -13.62
CA LYS A 119 17.53 12.97 -14.38
C LYS A 119 16.29 13.68 -13.82
N GLU A 120 15.45 12.98 -13.06
CA GLU A 120 14.18 13.45 -12.50
C GLU A 120 14.30 13.74 -10.99
N ALA A 121 15.40 13.33 -10.35
CA ALA A 121 15.58 13.35 -8.92
C ALA A 121 15.38 14.75 -8.32
N TYR A 122 16.07 15.78 -8.87
CA TYR A 122 15.97 17.14 -8.36
C TYR A 122 14.53 17.67 -8.40
N TYR A 123 13.85 17.50 -9.53
CA TYR A 123 12.45 17.95 -9.66
C TYR A 123 11.54 17.19 -8.68
N THR A 124 11.67 15.87 -8.62
CA THR A 124 10.87 15.01 -7.76
C THR A 124 11.01 15.39 -6.28
N GLU A 125 12.24 15.61 -5.79
CA GLU A 125 12.47 16.06 -4.40
C GLU A 125 11.82 17.42 -4.10
N GLN A 126 11.70 18.30 -5.08
CA GLN A 126 11.07 19.61 -4.89
C GLN A 126 9.53 19.53 -4.81
N VAL A 127 8.91 18.60 -5.53
CA VAL A 127 7.44 18.56 -5.67
C VAL A 127 6.76 17.51 -4.81
N ILE A 128 7.44 16.38 -4.51
CA ILE A 128 6.86 15.29 -3.73
C ILE A 128 7.03 15.54 -2.23
N SER A 129 5.96 15.34 -1.49
CA SER A 129 5.89 15.62 -0.04
C SER A 129 6.77 14.71 0.81
N ASP A 130 7.04 13.49 0.35
CA ASP A 130 7.85 12.48 1.06
C ASP A 130 9.21 13.05 1.48
N PHE A 131 9.87 13.77 0.59
CA PHE A 131 11.20 14.37 0.82
C PHE A 131 11.21 15.53 1.83
N ARG A 132 10.06 15.95 2.30
CA ARG A 132 9.89 17.00 3.32
C ARG A 132 9.27 16.49 4.60
N ARG A 133 8.79 15.25 4.63
CA ARG A 133 7.94 14.70 5.71
C ARG A 133 8.42 13.38 6.27
N ILE A 134 9.34 12.70 5.59
CA ILE A 134 9.89 11.40 5.98
C ILE A 134 11.34 11.57 6.40
N ILE A 135 11.75 10.81 7.41
CA ILE A 135 13.14 10.76 7.89
C ILE A 135 13.77 9.42 7.49
N PHE A 136 15.06 9.47 7.17
CA PHE A 136 15.91 8.29 6.98
C PHE A 136 17.23 8.47 7.72
N ASN A 137 17.53 7.61 8.71
CA ASN A 137 18.71 7.70 9.57
C ASN A 137 18.89 9.07 10.26
N GLY A 138 17.80 9.71 10.65
CA GLY A 138 17.83 11.00 11.36
C GLY A 138 17.79 12.25 10.48
N ASP A 139 17.98 12.12 9.16
CA ASP A 139 17.90 13.21 8.20
C ASP A 139 16.64 13.11 7.31
N LEU A 140 16.29 14.19 6.61
CA LEU A 140 15.21 14.12 5.62
C LEU A 140 15.55 13.10 4.52
N LEU A 141 14.52 12.34 4.10
CA LEU A 141 14.63 11.37 3.02
C LEU A 141 15.18 12.03 1.75
N THR A 142 16.15 11.40 1.10
CA THR A 142 16.65 11.78 -0.22
C THR A 142 16.14 10.82 -1.30
N PHE A 143 16.22 11.21 -2.59
CA PHE A 143 15.90 10.29 -3.68
C PHE A 143 16.79 9.04 -3.69
N ALA A 144 18.02 9.16 -3.21
CA ALA A 144 18.95 8.03 -3.12
C ALA A 144 18.51 7.03 -2.04
N ASP A 145 18.02 7.55 -0.90
CA ASP A 145 17.47 6.72 0.17
C ASP A 145 16.17 6.07 -0.27
N PHE A 146 15.28 6.81 -0.94
CA PHE A 146 14.03 6.31 -1.52
C PHE A 146 14.29 5.15 -2.48
N ASN A 147 15.23 5.30 -3.42
CA ASN A 147 15.60 4.25 -4.36
C ASN A 147 16.22 3.03 -3.65
N ARG A 148 17.04 3.25 -2.62
CA ARG A 148 17.64 2.16 -1.83
C ARG A 148 16.58 1.38 -1.07
N GLU A 149 15.60 2.08 -0.50
CA GLU A 149 14.50 1.44 0.20
C GLU A 149 13.59 0.65 -0.76
N HIS A 150 13.35 1.17 -1.96
CA HIS A 150 12.70 0.40 -3.01
C HIS A 150 13.46 -0.89 -3.34
N GLU A 151 14.77 -0.83 -3.53
CA GLU A 151 15.60 -2.01 -3.84
C GLU A 151 15.54 -3.05 -2.70
N ARG A 152 15.52 -2.60 -1.44
CA ARG A 152 15.34 -3.47 -0.26
C ARG A 152 13.96 -4.14 -0.27
N CYS A 153 12.88 -3.38 -0.43
CA CYS A 153 11.52 -3.90 -0.48
C CYS A 153 11.33 -4.90 -1.62
N LEU A 154 11.87 -4.60 -2.80
CA LEU A 154 11.78 -5.47 -3.98
C LEU A 154 12.58 -6.77 -3.80
N SER A 155 13.76 -6.70 -3.17
CA SER A 155 14.56 -7.90 -2.83
C SER A 155 13.80 -8.79 -1.87
N PHE A 156 13.29 -8.23 -0.76
CA PHE A 156 12.44 -8.95 0.18
C PHE A 156 11.28 -9.66 -0.53
N LEU A 157 10.54 -8.93 -1.38
CA LEU A 157 9.38 -9.48 -2.09
C LEU A 157 9.77 -10.66 -2.97
N LYS A 158 10.82 -10.51 -3.78
CA LYS A 158 11.29 -11.56 -4.70
C LYS A 158 11.73 -12.81 -3.95
N ASP A 159 12.50 -12.64 -2.88
CA ASP A 159 12.98 -13.74 -2.07
C ASP A 159 11.83 -14.47 -1.37
N ALA A 160 10.92 -13.73 -0.74
CA ALA A 160 9.77 -14.29 -0.06
C ALA A 160 8.84 -15.07 -1.01
N VAL A 161 8.51 -14.50 -2.18
CA VAL A 161 7.66 -15.15 -3.19
C VAL A 161 8.34 -16.42 -3.73
N SER A 162 9.65 -16.39 -3.98
CA SER A 162 10.41 -17.53 -4.50
C SER A 162 10.50 -18.69 -3.50
N CYS A 163 10.59 -18.38 -2.22
CA CYS A 163 10.67 -19.38 -1.13
C CYS A 163 9.31 -20.00 -0.77
N SER A 164 8.21 -19.33 -1.11
CA SER A 164 6.86 -19.76 -0.75
C SER A 164 6.44 -21.04 -1.49
N LYS A 165 5.86 -21.95 -0.71
CA LYS A 165 5.24 -23.19 -1.18
C LYS A 165 3.71 -23.15 -1.07
N ALA A 166 3.15 -21.99 -0.74
CA ALA A 166 1.71 -21.82 -0.63
C ALA A 166 1.02 -22.08 -1.96
N ARG A 167 -0.19 -22.60 -1.88
CA ARG A 167 -1.02 -22.86 -3.07
C ARG A 167 -1.48 -21.55 -3.72
N ARG A 168 -1.72 -20.53 -2.92
CA ARG A 168 -2.12 -19.20 -3.36
C ARG A 168 -1.12 -18.16 -2.89
N LYS A 169 -0.81 -17.23 -3.77
CA LYS A 169 0.13 -16.14 -3.51
C LYS A 169 -0.51 -14.80 -3.81
N ILE A 170 -0.61 -13.95 -2.83
CA ILE A 170 -1.16 -12.60 -2.94
C ILE A 170 -0.08 -11.60 -2.53
N VAL A 171 0.23 -10.67 -3.40
CA VAL A 171 1.11 -9.55 -3.10
C VAL A 171 0.27 -8.33 -2.75
N VAL A 172 0.66 -7.64 -1.69
CA VAL A 172 0.07 -6.37 -1.26
C VAL A 172 1.17 -5.32 -1.23
N THR A 173 1.07 -4.35 -2.12
CA THR A 173 2.00 -3.22 -2.13
C THR A 173 1.23 -1.91 -1.97
N HIS A 174 1.94 -0.85 -1.56
CA HIS A 174 1.35 0.47 -1.66
C HIS A 174 1.60 1.08 -3.05
N HIS A 175 2.86 1.16 -3.48
CA HIS A 175 3.21 1.74 -4.78
C HIS A 175 2.74 0.89 -5.97
N VAL A 176 2.52 1.56 -7.09
CA VAL A 176 2.00 0.98 -8.34
C VAL A 176 3.09 0.12 -9.02
N PRO A 177 2.84 -1.17 -9.28
CA PRO A 177 3.88 -2.10 -9.71
C PRO A 177 4.10 -2.18 -11.23
N SER A 178 3.34 -1.46 -12.06
CA SER A 178 3.56 -1.41 -13.52
C SER A 178 2.95 -0.17 -14.15
N PHE A 179 3.58 0.32 -15.21
CA PHE A 179 3.06 1.44 -16.00
C PHE A 179 1.70 1.15 -16.66
N GLN A 180 1.30 -0.11 -16.82
CA GLN A 180 -0.05 -0.45 -17.29
C GLN A 180 -1.16 0.01 -16.32
N MET A 181 -0.82 0.23 -15.05
CA MET A 181 -1.74 0.65 -13.98
C MET A 181 -1.55 2.10 -13.56
N GLN A 182 -0.69 2.82 -14.25
CA GLN A 182 -0.42 4.22 -14.00
C GLN A 182 -1.64 5.09 -14.32
N CYS A 183 -1.91 6.10 -13.50
CA CYS A 183 -2.96 7.08 -13.78
C CYS A 183 -2.63 7.85 -15.07
N PRO A 184 -3.49 7.80 -16.10
CA PRO A 184 -3.23 8.46 -17.39
C PRO A 184 -3.02 9.97 -17.27
N LYS A 185 -3.65 10.61 -16.29
CA LYS A 185 -3.53 12.05 -16.02
C LYS A 185 -2.08 12.47 -15.73
N PHE A 186 -1.27 11.56 -15.19
CA PHE A 186 0.11 11.84 -14.77
C PHE A 186 1.16 11.05 -15.58
N ALA A 187 0.75 10.45 -16.72
CA ALA A 187 1.64 9.61 -17.52
C ALA A 187 2.94 10.32 -17.94
N ASP A 188 2.85 11.61 -18.26
CA ASP A 188 4.00 12.43 -18.69
C ASP A 188 4.65 13.23 -17.54
N SER A 189 4.28 12.96 -16.29
CA SER A 189 4.85 13.66 -15.14
C SER A 189 6.31 13.27 -14.90
N GLN A 190 7.18 14.26 -14.73
CA GLN A 190 8.58 14.04 -14.33
C GLN A 190 8.72 13.47 -12.89
N ALA A 191 7.63 13.47 -12.11
CA ALA A 191 7.62 12.89 -10.78
C ALA A 191 7.11 11.43 -10.75
N ASN A 192 6.80 10.84 -11.91
CA ASN A 192 6.23 9.50 -12.00
C ASN A 192 7.08 8.41 -11.35
N GLY A 193 8.41 8.59 -11.37
CA GLY A 193 9.33 7.69 -10.70
C GLY A 193 9.11 7.58 -9.18
N ALA A 194 8.36 8.49 -8.55
CA ALA A 194 7.98 8.39 -7.15
C ALA A 194 6.67 7.60 -6.92
N PHE A 195 5.93 7.24 -7.97
CA PHE A 195 4.63 6.57 -7.87
C PHE A 195 4.63 5.16 -8.42
N THR A 196 5.33 4.94 -9.54
CA THR A 196 5.21 3.71 -10.31
C THR A 196 6.58 3.13 -10.62
N VAL A 197 6.70 1.82 -10.45
CA VAL A 197 7.86 1.04 -10.90
C VAL A 197 7.41 -0.01 -11.91
N GLU A 198 8.25 -0.32 -12.91
CA GLU A 198 7.92 -1.30 -13.93
C GLU A 198 8.38 -2.70 -13.52
N LEU A 199 7.43 -3.56 -13.17
CA LEU A 199 7.66 -4.96 -12.79
C LEU A 199 6.85 -5.96 -13.63
N GLU A 200 6.35 -5.57 -14.80
CA GLU A 200 5.50 -6.42 -15.65
C GLU A 200 6.10 -7.81 -15.89
N GLU A 201 7.36 -7.88 -16.28
CA GLU A 201 8.03 -9.16 -16.54
C GLU A 201 8.18 -10.02 -15.27
N TYR A 202 8.38 -9.40 -14.12
CA TYR A 202 8.40 -10.12 -12.84
C TYR A 202 7.00 -10.65 -12.50
N ILE A 203 5.98 -9.80 -12.57
CA ILE A 203 4.59 -10.17 -12.29
C ILE A 203 4.18 -11.37 -13.14
N LYS A 204 4.44 -11.30 -14.46
CA LYS A 204 4.08 -12.33 -15.44
C LYS A 204 4.68 -13.71 -15.13
N ASN A 205 5.89 -13.74 -14.56
CA ASN A 205 6.66 -14.96 -14.34
C ASN A 205 6.71 -15.44 -12.88
N SER A 206 6.10 -14.70 -11.95
CA SER A 206 6.22 -14.92 -10.49
C SER A 206 5.32 -16.02 -9.92
N GLY A 207 4.25 -16.40 -10.65
CA GLY A 207 3.23 -17.31 -10.13
C GLY A 207 2.34 -16.69 -9.04
N ILE A 208 2.25 -15.38 -8.97
CA ILE A 208 1.35 -14.64 -8.08
C ILE A 208 -0.08 -14.70 -8.66
N ASP A 209 -1.08 -14.97 -7.81
CA ASP A 209 -2.48 -15.02 -8.21
C ASP A 209 -3.12 -13.61 -8.24
N TYR A 210 -2.83 -12.80 -7.20
CA TYR A 210 -3.34 -11.43 -7.08
C TYR A 210 -2.24 -10.47 -6.64
N TRP A 211 -2.30 -9.24 -7.16
CA TRP A 211 -1.49 -8.12 -6.73
C TRP A 211 -2.40 -6.95 -6.39
N ILE A 212 -2.50 -6.60 -5.09
CA ILE A 212 -3.31 -5.52 -4.57
C ILE A 212 -2.40 -4.31 -4.35
N PHE A 213 -2.80 -3.13 -4.86
CA PHE A 213 -1.97 -1.93 -4.77
C PHE A 213 -2.80 -0.65 -4.54
N GLY A 214 -2.13 0.46 -4.18
CA GLY A 214 -2.69 1.78 -3.89
C GLY A 214 -1.93 2.93 -4.53
N HIS A 215 -1.80 4.04 -3.80
CA HIS A 215 -0.92 5.20 -4.00
C HIS A 215 -1.30 6.19 -5.11
N SER A 216 -1.83 5.75 -6.21
CA SER A 216 -2.09 6.61 -7.37
C SER A 216 -3.45 7.31 -7.34
N HIS A 217 -4.31 6.97 -6.38
CA HIS A 217 -5.72 7.34 -6.29
C HIS A 217 -6.49 7.12 -7.61
N TYR A 218 -6.03 6.14 -8.39
CA TYR A 218 -6.63 5.75 -9.66
C TYR A 218 -6.99 4.26 -9.62
N ASN A 219 -8.29 3.96 -9.65
CA ASN A 219 -8.79 2.59 -9.58
C ASN A 219 -8.76 1.93 -10.95
N VAL A 220 -8.00 0.86 -11.06
CA VAL A 220 -7.88 0.05 -12.28
C VAL A 220 -7.60 -1.40 -11.92
N ASP A 221 -8.19 -2.30 -12.69
CA ASP A 221 -7.92 -3.75 -12.61
C ASP A 221 -7.31 -4.19 -13.94
N VAL A 222 -6.12 -4.79 -13.88
CA VAL A 222 -5.36 -5.25 -15.06
C VAL A 222 -4.91 -6.69 -14.83
N LYS A 223 -4.95 -7.50 -15.88
CA LYS A 223 -4.39 -8.85 -15.84
C LYS A 223 -3.04 -8.90 -16.56
N ILE A 224 -1.98 -9.24 -15.82
CA ILE A 224 -0.62 -9.40 -16.34
C ILE A 224 -0.25 -10.90 -16.27
N GLY A 225 -0.16 -11.56 -17.41
CA GLY A 225 0.00 -13.01 -17.45
C GLY A 225 -1.17 -13.72 -16.78
N ASN A 226 -0.90 -14.42 -15.67
CA ASN A 226 -1.93 -15.07 -14.85
C ASN A 226 -2.29 -14.28 -13.58
N THR A 227 -1.58 -13.20 -13.28
CA THR A 227 -1.80 -12.37 -12.10
C THR A 227 -2.90 -11.35 -12.33
N ASN A 228 -3.87 -11.28 -11.43
CA ASN A 228 -4.86 -10.21 -11.40
C ASN A 228 -4.33 -9.06 -10.52
N CYS A 229 -3.97 -7.94 -11.13
CA CYS A 229 -3.56 -6.73 -10.43
C CYS A 229 -4.80 -5.86 -10.20
N VAL A 230 -5.10 -5.53 -8.95
CA VAL A 230 -6.35 -4.89 -8.57
C VAL A 230 -6.12 -3.77 -7.57
N SER A 231 -6.93 -2.71 -7.65
CA SER A 231 -6.90 -1.59 -6.72
C SER A 231 -8.30 -1.16 -6.28
N ASN A 232 -8.40 -0.54 -5.11
CA ASN A 232 -9.63 0.04 -4.57
C ASN A 232 -9.27 1.17 -3.60
N GLN A 233 -8.88 2.29 -4.19
CA GLN A 233 -8.32 3.46 -3.54
C GLN A 233 -9.42 4.48 -3.28
N LEU A 234 -9.56 4.97 -2.04
CA LEU A 234 -10.48 6.06 -1.72
C LEU A 234 -9.95 7.40 -2.26
N GLY A 235 -8.67 7.66 -2.02
CA GLY A 235 -8.04 8.92 -2.38
C GLY A 235 -8.55 10.11 -1.56
N TYR A 236 -8.24 11.32 -1.99
CA TYR A 236 -8.66 12.54 -1.30
C TYR A 236 -10.10 12.92 -1.64
N VAL A 237 -11.01 12.78 -0.69
CA VAL A 237 -12.43 13.10 -0.84
C VAL A 237 -12.63 14.56 -1.25
N PHE A 238 -11.86 15.49 -0.70
CA PHE A 238 -11.93 16.92 -1.04
C PHE A 238 -11.43 17.25 -2.46
N HIS A 239 -10.78 16.29 -3.16
CA HIS A 239 -10.44 16.41 -4.58
C HIS A 239 -11.37 15.59 -5.49
N GLY A 240 -12.38 14.91 -4.95
CA GLY A 240 -13.32 14.09 -5.72
C GLY A 240 -12.76 12.75 -6.20
N GLU A 241 -11.62 12.30 -5.65
CA GLU A 241 -10.93 11.08 -6.11
C GLU A 241 -11.69 9.79 -5.71
N HIS A 242 -12.59 9.89 -4.75
CA HIS A 242 -13.40 8.79 -4.20
C HIS A 242 -14.52 8.28 -5.14
N GLU A 243 -14.78 8.92 -6.27
CA GLU A 243 -15.92 8.57 -7.14
C GLU A 243 -15.89 7.15 -7.66
N SER A 244 -14.70 6.58 -7.85
CA SER A 244 -14.51 5.19 -8.32
C SER A 244 -14.32 4.17 -7.20
N PHE A 245 -14.34 4.60 -5.93
CA PHE A 245 -14.18 3.73 -4.78
C PHE A 245 -15.40 2.83 -4.58
N ASN A 246 -15.18 1.53 -4.40
CA ASN A 246 -16.24 0.58 -4.12
C ASN A 246 -16.13 0.08 -2.67
N PRO A 247 -17.05 0.45 -1.76
CA PRO A 247 -16.97 0.11 -0.35
C PRO A 247 -17.05 -1.39 -0.05
N GLY A 248 -17.44 -2.22 -1.03
CA GLY A 248 -17.57 -3.67 -0.88
C GLY A 248 -16.69 -4.49 -1.82
N LYS A 249 -15.63 -3.91 -2.42
CA LYS A 249 -14.78 -4.63 -3.38
C LYS A 249 -13.98 -5.75 -2.71
N TYR A 250 -14.01 -6.96 -3.29
CA TYR A 250 -13.34 -8.15 -2.76
C TYR A 250 -12.79 -9.04 -3.87
N ILE A 251 -11.89 -9.95 -3.49
CA ILE A 251 -11.43 -11.08 -4.30
C ILE A 251 -11.85 -12.40 -3.66
N GLU A 252 -11.99 -13.44 -4.47
CA GLU A 252 -12.19 -14.81 -4.01
C GLU A 252 -10.94 -15.65 -4.23
N VAL A 253 -10.48 -16.34 -3.17
CA VAL A 253 -9.26 -17.15 -3.16
C VAL A 253 -9.57 -18.57 -2.70
#